data_a2418613ef2f5ba152b09719b5d38f26
#
_entry.id   a2418613ef2f5ba152b09719b5d38f26
#
_cell.length_a   1.000
_cell.length_b   1.000
_cell.length_c   1.000
_cell.angle_alpha   90.00
_cell.angle_beta   90.00
_cell.angle_gamma   90.00
#
_symmetry.space_group_name_H-M   'P 1'
#
loop_
_entity.id
_entity.type
_entity.pdbx_description
1 polymer ?
#
loop_
_entity_poly.entity_id
_entity_poly.type
_entity_poly.pdbx_seq_one_letter_code
_entity_poly.pdbx_strand_id
1 'polypeptide(L)'
;VETGQGHYRFMVVFHTLFLVACVAEVFGLQRPFWGVWSWAALVGAAVAQGLRYWAIGTLGDRWNSRIIVVPGLAPVTGGPYRFLRHPNYVAVVLELFCVPLIHGAWVTAVVFTVGNAALLYVRIRAEEAALGAVYSEAFADRPRFIPEVRRG
;
A
#
# COMPACT_ATOMS: atom_id res chain seq x y z
N VAL A 1 1.92 -14.43 -17.12
CA VAL A 1 0.44 -14.48 -17.15
C VAL A 1 -0.09 -13.32 -16.35
N GLU A 2 -0.99 -12.52 -16.94
CA GLU A 2 -1.64 -11.41 -16.27
C GLU A 2 -2.93 -11.91 -15.61
N THR A 3 -3.09 -11.58 -14.32
CA THR A 3 -4.31 -11.85 -13.57
C THR A 3 -4.81 -10.56 -12.92
N GLY A 4 -6.11 -10.39 -12.79
CA GLY A 4 -6.67 -9.27 -12.01
C GLY A 4 -6.88 -7.95 -12.77
N GLN A 5 -7.14 -7.95 -14.06
CA GLN A 5 -7.46 -6.72 -14.82
C GLN A 5 -8.61 -5.92 -14.22
N GLY A 6 -9.64 -6.58 -13.71
CA GLY A 6 -10.76 -5.93 -13.01
C GLY A 6 -10.31 -5.20 -11.75
N HIS A 7 -9.37 -5.77 -11.00
CA HIS A 7 -8.81 -5.15 -9.80
C HIS A 7 -8.03 -3.87 -10.10
N TYR A 8 -7.31 -3.82 -11.22
CA TYR A 8 -6.57 -2.62 -11.62
C TYR A 8 -7.51 -1.44 -11.88
N ARG A 9 -8.55 -1.65 -12.69
CA ARG A 9 -9.54 -0.59 -12.97
C ARG A 9 -10.22 -0.11 -11.70
N PHE A 10 -10.60 -1.02 -10.83
CA PHE A 10 -11.21 -0.70 -9.55
C PHE A 10 -10.26 0.12 -8.67
N MET A 11 -8.98 -0.22 -8.61
CA MET A 11 -7.98 0.55 -7.88
C MET A 11 -7.80 1.97 -8.41
N VAL A 12 -7.78 2.15 -9.73
CA VAL A 12 -7.68 3.49 -10.35
C VAL A 12 -8.88 4.33 -9.97
N VAL A 13 -10.10 3.79 -10.08
CA VAL A 13 -11.32 4.49 -9.68
C VAL A 13 -11.31 4.82 -8.18
N PHE A 14 -10.94 3.87 -7.35
CA PHE A 14 -10.87 4.04 -5.89
C PHE A 14 -9.92 5.18 -5.49
N HIS A 15 -8.70 5.22 -6.06
CA HIS A 15 -7.73 6.28 -5.77
C HIS A 15 -8.16 7.63 -6.34
N THR A 16 -8.82 7.65 -7.49
CA THR A 16 -9.38 8.89 -8.05
C THR A 16 -10.46 9.44 -7.13
N LEU A 17 -11.38 8.60 -6.66
CA LEU A 17 -12.41 8.99 -5.69
C LEU A 17 -11.81 9.45 -4.37
N PHE A 18 -10.73 8.82 -3.92
CA PHE A 18 -9.98 9.23 -2.73
C PHE A 18 -9.45 10.66 -2.87
N LEU A 19 -8.79 10.99 -3.98
CA LEU A 19 -8.28 12.33 -4.21
C LEU A 19 -9.40 13.38 -4.28
N VAL A 20 -10.48 13.05 -4.97
CA VAL A 20 -11.67 13.93 -5.04
C VAL A 20 -12.29 14.13 -3.66
N ALA A 21 -12.42 13.07 -2.86
CA ALA A 21 -12.95 13.16 -1.50
C ALA A 21 -12.05 13.99 -0.57
N CYS A 22 -10.71 13.85 -0.68
CA CYS A 22 -9.77 14.70 0.04
C CYS A 22 -10.01 16.19 -0.25
N VAL A 23 -10.04 16.54 -1.53
CA VAL A 23 -10.25 17.92 -1.96
C VAL A 23 -11.60 18.43 -1.49
N ALA A 24 -12.67 17.66 -1.68
CA ALA A 24 -14.02 18.03 -1.28
C ALA A 24 -14.13 18.22 0.24
N GLU A 25 -13.55 17.35 1.04
CA GLU A 25 -13.58 17.48 2.51
C GLU A 25 -12.76 18.67 3.00
N VAL A 26 -11.53 18.83 2.49
CA VAL A 26 -10.65 19.93 2.91
C VAL A 26 -11.28 21.29 2.59
N PHE A 27 -11.71 21.50 1.35
CA PHE A 27 -12.24 22.78 0.90
C PHE A 27 -13.71 22.97 1.27
N GLY A 28 -14.54 21.94 1.18
CA GLY A 28 -15.96 22.00 1.50
C GLY A 28 -16.25 22.19 2.99
N LEU A 29 -15.46 21.56 3.85
CA LEU A 29 -15.58 21.68 5.31
C LEU A 29 -14.51 22.59 5.93
N GLN A 30 -13.69 23.24 5.09
CA GLN A 30 -12.63 24.15 5.54
C GLN A 30 -11.74 23.54 6.61
N ARG A 31 -11.27 22.31 6.36
CA ARG A 31 -10.42 21.59 7.31
C ARG A 31 -9.08 22.29 7.50
N PRO A 32 -8.69 22.62 8.73
CA PRO A 32 -7.46 23.36 8.99
C PRO A 32 -6.23 22.47 9.00
N PHE A 33 -5.08 23.10 8.90
CA PHE A 33 -3.81 22.51 9.29
C PHE A 33 -3.70 22.51 10.82
N TRP A 34 -3.68 21.33 11.44
CA TRP A 34 -3.79 21.17 12.90
C TRP A 34 -2.45 21.08 13.64
N GLY A 35 -1.49 21.89 13.26
CA GLY A 35 -0.21 21.99 13.97
C GLY A 35 0.52 20.65 14.05
N VAL A 36 0.82 20.18 15.26
CA VAL A 36 1.64 18.97 15.48
C VAL A 36 1.05 17.72 14.82
N TRP A 37 -0.25 17.56 14.79
CA TRP A 37 -0.91 16.42 14.15
C TRP A 37 -0.77 16.44 12.65
N SER A 38 -0.86 17.61 12.03
CA SER A 38 -0.60 17.76 10.59
C SER A 38 0.85 17.47 10.23
N TRP A 39 1.79 17.92 11.05
CA TRP A 39 3.20 17.58 10.88
C TRP A 39 3.46 16.08 11.04
N ALA A 40 2.86 15.43 12.03
CA ALA A 40 2.94 13.98 12.20
C ALA A 40 2.39 13.23 10.98
N ALA A 41 1.25 13.67 10.45
CA ALA A 41 0.65 13.12 9.22
C ALA A 41 1.56 13.32 8.00
N LEU A 42 2.19 14.48 7.87
CA LEU A 42 3.14 14.76 6.80
C LEU A 42 4.37 13.85 6.87
N VAL A 43 4.91 13.63 8.06
CA VAL A 43 6.01 12.67 8.28
C VAL A 43 5.57 11.25 7.91
N GLY A 44 4.38 10.82 8.31
CA GLY A 44 3.81 9.53 7.94
C GLY A 44 3.66 9.37 6.43
N ALA A 45 3.18 10.40 5.73
CA ALA A 45 3.08 10.42 4.27
C ALA A 45 4.46 10.35 3.60
N ALA A 46 5.46 11.05 4.12
CA ALA A 46 6.84 11.00 3.61
C ALA A 46 7.45 9.60 3.80
N VAL A 47 7.24 8.96 4.94
CA VAL A 47 7.66 7.58 5.20
C VAL A 47 6.99 6.62 4.23
N ALA A 48 5.70 6.80 3.95
CA ALA A 48 4.96 6.00 2.98
C ALA A 48 5.57 6.09 1.59
N GLN A 49 5.91 7.30 1.13
CA GLN A 49 6.57 7.49 -0.17
C GLN A 49 7.97 6.88 -0.19
N GLY A 50 8.75 7.05 0.86
CA GLY A 50 10.08 6.43 0.98
C GLY A 50 10.02 4.91 0.90
N LEU A 51 9.08 4.29 1.60
CA LEU A 51 8.86 2.84 1.56
C LEU A 51 8.41 2.38 0.16
N ARG A 52 7.52 3.14 -0.49
CA ARG A 52 7.06 2.86 -1.86
C ARG A 52 8.22 2.87 -2.84
N TYR A 53 9.02 3.93 -2.86
CA TYR A 53 10.15 4.03 -3.77
C TYR A 53 11.21 2.97 -3.50
N TRP A 54 11.44 2.63 -2.25
CA TRP A 54 12.32 1.53 -1.88
C TRP A 54 11.81 0.18 -2.40
N ALA A 55 10.52 -0.11 -2.22
CA ALA A 55 9.91 -1.33 -2.73
C ALA A 55 9.94 -1.41 -4.27
N ILE A 56 9.56 -0.34 -4.96
CA ILE A 56 9.57 -0.25 -6.43
C ILE A 56 10.98 -0.38 -6.96
N GLY A 57 11.95 0.32 -6.38
CA GLY A 57 13.36 0.24 -6.80
C GLY A 57 13.96 -1.15 -6.59
N THR A 58 13.56 -1.86 -5.55
CA THR A 58 14.00 -3.23 -5.29
C THR A 58 13.42 -4.22 -6.32
N LEU A 59 12.16 -4.03 -6.71
CA LEU A 59 11.54 -4.87 -7.75
C LEU A 59 12.09 -4.56 -9.15
N GLY A 60 12.47 -3.30 -9.40
CA GLY A 60 12.96 -2.87 -10.71
C GLY A 60 11.97 -3.19 -11.82
N ASP A 61 12.42 -3.86 -12.86
CA ASP A 61 11.61 -4.26 -14.02
C ASP A 61 10.47 -5.24 -13.70
N ARG A 62 10.50 -5.85 -12.52
CA ARG A 62 9.43 -6.74 -12.05
C ARG A 62 8.26 -5.99 -11.42
N TRP A 63 8.42 -4.70 -11.15
CA TRP A 63 7.33 -3.91 -10.61
C TRP A 63 6.21 -3.71 -11.63
N ASN A 64 4.98 -3.93 -11.20
CA ASN A 64 3.80 -3.64 -11.99
C ASN A 64 2.61 -3.30 -11.08
N SER A 65 1.73 -2.41 -11.56
CA SER A 65 0.47 -2.09 -10.88
C SER A 65 -0.58 -3.20 -11.02
N ARG A 66 -0.35 -4.15 -11.93
CA ARG A 66 -1.17 -5.34 -12.16
C ARG A 66 -0.51 -6.57 -11.57
N ILE A 67 -1.29 -7.61 -11.35
CA ILE A 67 -0.75 -8.91 -10.94
C ILE A 67 -0.23 -9.61 -12.19
N ILE A 68 1.09 -9.59 -12.37
CA ILE A 68 1.77 -10.27 -13.46
C ILE A 68 2.73 -11.29 -12.88
N VAL A 69 2.54 -12.55 -13.28
CA VAL A 69 3.41 -13.65 -12.89
C VAL A 69 4.25 -14.07 -14.10
N VAL A 70 5.57 -14.07 -13.93
CA VAL A 70 6.50 -14.60 -14.93
C VAL A 70 6.96 -15.97 -14.46
N PRO A 71 6.57 -17.05 -15.14
CA PRO A 71 6.98 -18.39 -14.76
C PRO A 71 8.50 -18.56 -14.73
N GLY A 72 9.00 -19.26 -13.71
CA GLY A 72 10.43 -19.57 -13.57
C GLY A 72 11.30 -18.48 -12.94
N LEU A 73 10.76 -17.30 -12.65
CA LEU A 73 11.49 -16.28 -11.91
C LEU A 73 11.36 -16.48 -10.39
N ALA A 74 12.50 -16.45 -9.70
CA ALA A 74 12.50 -16.47 -8.24
C ALA A 74 11.89 -15.18 -7.65
N PRO A 75 11.22 -15.25 -6.50
CA PRO A 75 10.71 -14.05 -5.81
C PRO A 75 11.82 -13.10 -5.42
N VAL A 76 11.53 -11.79 -5.47
CA VAL A 76 12.44 -10.76 -4.95
C VAL A 76 12.31 -10.72 -3.43
N THR A 77 13.41 -10.97 -2.73
CA THR A 77 13.47 -11.04 -1.26
C THR A 77 14.40 -10.01 -0.63
N GLY A 78 14.97 -9.12 -1.44
CA GLY A 78 15.86 -8.03 -1.02
C GLY A 78 15.11 -6.76 -0.57
N GLY A 79 15.85 -5.73 -0.19
CA GLY A 79 15.30 -4.45 0.24
C GLY A 79 14.25 -4.58 1.33
N PRO A 80 13.08 -3.92 1.23
CA PRO A 80 12.01 -4.02 2.22
C PRO A 80 11.37 -5.41 2.26
N TYR A 81 11.51 -6.21 1.19
CA TYR A 81 11.01 -7.59 1.12
C TYR A 81 11.79 -8.56 2.02
N ARG A 82 12.89 -8.14 2.61
CA ARG A 82 13.57 -8.88 3.69
C ARG A 82 12.75 -8.95 4.96
N PHE A 83 11.88 -7.96 5.18
CA PHE A 83 11.14 -7.79 6.42
C PHE A 83 9.64 -8.10 6.26
N LEU A 84 9.08 -7.83 5.09
CA LEU A 84 7.65 -7.91 4.81
C LEU A 84 7.38 -8.56 3.46
N ARG A 85 6.23 -9.24 3.36
CA ARG A 85 5.76 -9.76 2.07
C ARG A 85 5.23 -8.67 1.15
N HIS A 86 4.56 -7.67 1.72
CA HIS A 86 3.81 -6.64 0.97
C HIS A 86 4.15 -5.21 1.42
N PRO A 87 5.41 -4.78 1.32
CA PRO A 87 5.81 -3.44 1.77
C PRO A 87 5.12 -2.31 1.01
N ASN A 88 4.84 -2.48 -0.28
CA ASN A 88 4.13 -1.46 -1.06
C ASN A 88 2.68 -1.27 -0.58
N TYR A 89 2.01 -2.31 -0.11
CA TYR A 89 0.67 -2.19 0.45
C TYR A 89 0.66 -1.49 1.81
N VAL A 90 1.69 -1.68 2.62
CA VAL A 90 1.90 -0.87 3.83
C VAL A 90 2.04 0.61 3.48
N ALA A 91 2.80 0.94 2.44
CA ALA A 91 2.92 2.31 1.95
C ALA A 91 1.57 2.89 1.50
N VAL A 92 0.76 2.12 0.78
CA VAL A 92 -0.59 2.54 0.37
C VAL A 92 -1.50 2.82 1.57
N VAL A 93 -1.50 1.95 2.58
CA VAL A 93 -2.32 2.14 3.79
C VAL A 93 -1.89 3.41 4.53
N LEU A 94 -0.59 3.61 4.73
CA LEU A 94 -0.06 4.82 5.36
C LEU A 94 -0.42 6.08 4.58
N GLU A 95 -0.33 6.05 3.25
CA GLU A 95 -0.68 7.18 2.40
C GLU A 95 -2.15 7.53 2.49
N LEU A 96 -3.05 6.56 2.36
CA LEU A 96 -4.50 6.78 2.45
C LEU A 96 -4.93 7.32 3.82
N PHE A 97 -4.22 6.99 4.87
CA PHE A 97 -4.49 7.48 6.21
C PHE A 97 -3.84 8.84 6.47
N CYS A 98 -2.56 9.00 6.17
CA CYS A 98 -1.79 10.18 6.52
C CYS A 98 -2.07 11.39 5.61
N VAL A 99 -2.19 11.20 4.31
CA VAL A 99 -2.37 12.33 3.36
C VAL A 99 -3.62 13.15 3.68
N PRO A 100 -4.82 12.57 3.89
CA PRO A 100 -5.99 13.37 4.28
C PRO A 100 -5.81 14.08 5.62
N LEU A 101 -5.13 13.45 6.57
CA LEU A 101 -4.94 14.00 7.91
C LEU A 101 -3.99 15.21 7.96
N ILE A 102 -3.19 15.46 6.93
CA ILE A 102 -2.38 16.67 6.85
C ILE A 102 -3.25 17.92 7.00
N HIS A 103 -4.44 17.93 6.41
CA HIS A 103 -5.43 18.97 6.54
C HIS A 103 -6.71 18.54 7.32
N GLY A 104 -6.57 17.59 8.23
CA GLY A 104 -7.67 17.19 9.10
C GLY A 104 -8.86 16.55 8.39
N ALA A 105 -8.70 16.01 7.18
CA ALA A 105 -9.74 15.29 6.44
C ALA A 105 -9.91 13.86 6.98
N TRP A 106 -10.33 13.74 8.22
CA TRP A 106 -10.40 12.48 8.94
C TRP A 106 -11.50 11.54 8.41
N VAL A 107 -12.58 12.07 7.86
CA VAL A 107 -13.66 11.24 7.28
C VAL A 107 -13.13 10.51 6.04
N THR A 108 -12.46 11.21 5.15
CA THR A 108 -11.79 10.62 3.99
C THR A 108 -10.74 9.62 4.43
N ALA A 109 -9.91 9.94 5.42
CA ALA A 109 -8.89 9.03 5.95
C ALA A 109 -9.49 7.71 6.44
N VAL A 110 -10.52 7.77 7.27
CA VAL A 110 -11.15 6.58 7.85
C VAL A 110 -11.87 5.75 6.78
N VAL A 111 -12.73 6.38 5.99
CA VAL A 111 -13.55 5.69 4.98
C VAL A 111 -12.68 4.99 3.94
N PHE A 112 -11.70 5.68 3.39
CA PHE A 112 -10.85 5.10 2.35
C PHE A 112 -9.82 4.11 2.89
N THR A 113 -9.33 4.27 4.11
CA THR A 113 -8.46 3.27 4.74
C THR A 113 -9.21 1.96 4.99
N VAL A 114 -10.42 2.02 5.51
CA VAL A 114 -11.27 0.82 5.71
C VAL A 114 -11.65 0.17 4.38
N GLY A 115 -12.08 0.98 3.40
CA GLY A 115 -12.40 0.47 2.06
C GLY A 115 -11.20 -0.17 1.37
N ASN A 116 -10.02 0.44 1.50
CA ASN A 116 -8.79 -0.12 0.96
C ASN A 116 -8.38 -1.42 1.66
N ALA A 117 -8.61 -1.57 2.95
CA ALA A 117 -8.33 -2.81 3.67
C ALA A 117 -9.10 -4.00 3.07
N ALA A 118 -10.38 -3.80 2.74
CA ALA A 118 -11.19 -4.81 2.06
C ALA A 118 -10.66 -5.13 0.65
N LEU A 119 -10.31 -4.08 -0.12
CA LEU A 119 -9.74 -4.25 -1.46
C LEU A 119 -8.39 -4.97 -1.42
N LEU A 120 -7.51 -4.61 -0.49
CA LEU A 120 -6.20 -5.26 -0.32
C LEU A 120 -6.34 -6.71 0.10
N TYR A 121 -7.29 -7.04 0.95
CA TYR A 121 -7.54 -8.43 1.32
C TYR A 121 -7.76 -9.32 0.09
N VAL A 122 -8.66 -8.88 -0.81
CA VAL A 122 -8.94 -9.61 -2.05
C VAL A 122 -7.72 -9.67 -2.96
N ARG A 123 -7.03 -8.53 -3.14
CA ARG A 123 -5.86 -8.43 -4.02
C ARG A 123 -4.69 -9.29 -3.53
N ILE A 124 -4.37 -9.26 -2.25
CA ILE A 124 -3.29 -10.06 -1.67
C ILE A 124 -3.56 -11.55 -1.83
N ARG A 125 -4.80 -11.98 -1.59
CA ARG A 125 -5.18 -13.39 -1.79
C ARG A 125 -4.99 -13.83 -3.23
N ALA A 126 -5.39 -12.98 -4.19
CA ALA A 126 -5.22 -13.26 -5.60
C ALA A 126 -3.74 -13.27 -6.03
N GLU A 127 -2.95 -12.33 -5.53
CA GLU A 127 -1.52 -12.24 -5.82
C GLU A 127 -0.74 -13.42 -5.25
N GLU A 128 -0.92 -13.75 -3.98
CA GLU A 128 -0.26 -14.88 -3.34
C GLU A 128 -0.65 -16.22 -4.00
N ALA A 129 -1.92 -16.38 -4.41
CA ALA A 129 -2.36 -17.56 -5.14
C ALA A 129 -1.73 -17.66 -6.53
N ALA A 130 -1.60 -16.54 -7.24
CA ALA A 130 -0.97 -16.50 -8.57
C ALA A 130 0.53 -16.77 -8.52
N LEU A 131 1.21 -16.33 -7.47
CA LEU A 131 2.65 -16.52 -7.26
C LEU A 131 3.01 -17.96 -6.83
N GLY A 132 2.08 -18.67 -6.19
CA GLY A 132 2.18 -20.09 -5.89
C GLY A 132 3.13 -20.49 -4.76
N ALA A 133 3.49 -21.79 -4.74
CA ALA A 133 4.24 -22.40 -3.65
C ALA A 133 5.67 -21.84 -3.48
N VAL A 134 6.38 -21.58 -4.57
CA VAL A 134 7.75 -21.03 -4.53
C VAL A 134 7.80 -19.70 -3.79
N TYR A 135 6.81 -18.82 -4.04
CA TYR A 135 6.67 -17.57 -3.32
C TYR A 135 6.35 -17.80 -1.84
N SER A 136 5.39 -18.68 -1.55
CA SER A 136 4.98 -18.98 -0.18
C SER A 136 6.11 -19.53 0.67
N GLU A 137 6.96 -20.38 0.10
CA GLU A 137 8.16 -20.92 0.75
C GLU A 137 9.21 -19.84 0.99
N ALA A 138 9.50 -19.00 -0.02
CA ALA A 138 10.50 -17.93 0.08
C ALA A 138 10.15 -16.88 1.17
N PHE A 139 8.87 -16.71 1.49
CA PHE A 139 8.36 -15.74 2.48
C PHE A 139 7.72 -16.41 3.71
N ALA A 140 7.93 -17.71 3.92
CA ALA A 140 7.28 -18.45 5.00
C ALA A 140 7.56 -17.87 6.40
N ASP A 141 8.75 -17.32 6.60
CA ASP A 141 9.22 -16.72 7.85
C ASP A 141 8.97 -15.21 7.95
N ARG A 142 8.26 -14.60 7.00
CA ARG A 142 8.05 -13.16 6.93
C ARG A 142 6.59 -12.79 7.07
N PRO A 143 6.28 -11.82 7.95
CA PRO A 143 4.91 -11.30 8.10
C PRO A 143 4.49 -10.50 6.86
N ARG A 144 3.16 -10.33 6.69
CA ARG A 144 2.62 -9.58 5.55
C ARG A 144 2.85 -8.09 5.65
N PHE A 145 2.67 -7.49 6.85
CA PHE A 145 2.59 -6.03 7.02
C PHE A 145 3.43 -5.46 8.15
N ILE A 146 3.58 -6.17 9.26
CA ILE A 146 4.27 -5.66 10.45
C ILE A 146 5.53 -6.47 10.67
N PRO A 147 6.72 -5.84 10.68
CA PRO A 147 7.96 -6.55 10.94
C PRO A 147 7.95 -7.14 12.35
N GLU A 148 8.21 -8.42 12.46
CA GLU A 148 8.46 -9.04 13.74
C GLU A 148 9.89 -8.72 14.17
N VAL A 149 10.04 -8.06 15.32
CA VAL A 149 11.34 -7.91 15.95
C VAL A 149 11.69 -9.26 16.56
N ARG A 150 12.49 -10.06 15.87
CA ARG A 150 13.07 -11.26 16.47
C ARG A 150 13.91 -10.81 17.66
N ARG A 151 13.44 -11.09 18.85
CA ARG A 151 14.28 -11.02 20.05
C ARG A 151 15.30 -12.16 19.90
N GLY A 152 16.54 -11.79 19.60
CA GLY A 152 17.67 -12.70 19.60
C GLY A 152 17.99 -13.21 20.98
#